data_609327471a00b6cc9770b7a3d84c61f9
#
_entry.id   609327471a00b6cc9770b7a3d84c61f9
#
_cell.length_a   1.000
_cell.length_b   1.000
_cell.length_c   1.000
_cell.angle_alpha   90.00
_cell.angle_beta   90.00
_cell.angle_gamma   90.00
#
_symmetry.space_group_name_H-M   'P 1'
#
loop_
_entity.id
_entity.type
_entity.pdbx_description
1 polymer ?
#
loop_
_entity_poly.entity_id
_entity_poly.type
_entity_poly.pdbx_seq_one_letter_code
_entity_poly.pdbx_strand_id
1 'polypeptide(L)'
;VVSVNGVPLGTYDNLLCITGGEGTGKSNFVSALIAGTLADDTQNIDTLGFEVSPNYSDKAVLHYDTEQSEFQLFKNLSKTIKRIGLPAPPDFYHTFYLAPMSRKERISMIRDSMDLYYHRHGGIHLVVLDGIADLIRSANDEAESIAIVDEVYRLAGIYKTCIICVLHFVPNGIK
;
A
#
# COMPACT_ATOMS: atom_id res chain seq x y z
N VAL A 1 -8.89 9.42 2.20
CA VAL A 1 -7.67 8.99 2.90
C VAL A 1 -6.46 9.80 2.42
N VAL A 2 -6.36 10.05 1.13
CA VAL A 2 -5.30 10.86 0.52
C VAL A 2 -5.91 11.96 -0.33
N SER A 3 -5.49 13.20 -0.13
CA SER A 3 -5.88 14.36 -0.93
C SER A 3 -4.70 15.28 -1.23
N VAL A 4 -4.90 16.23 -2.14
CA VAL A 4 -3.96 17.30 -2.44
C VAL A 4 -4.75 18.58 -2.66
N ASN A 5 -4.39 19.67 -1.95
CA ASN A 5 -5.10 20.95 -1.99
C ASN A 5 -6.64 20.77 -1.80
N GLY A 6 -7.06 19.89 -0.90
CA GLY A 6 -8.45 19.58 -0.64
C GLY A 6 -9.15 18.70 -1.70
N VAL A 7 -8.45 18.29 -2.76
CA VAL A 7 -9.00 17.42 -3.80
C VAL A 7 -8.73 15.96 -3.43
N PRO A 8 -9.77 15.11 -3.21
CA PRO A 8 -9.58 13.71 -2.87
C PRO A 8 -8.97 12.93 -4.04
N LEU A 9 -7.90 12.17 -3.77
CA LEU A 9 -7.26 11.24 -4.71
C LEU A 9 -7.56 9.79 -4.34
N GLY A 10 -7.42 9.43 -3.06
CA GLY A 10 -7.71 8.11 -2.51
C GLY A 10 -8.81 8.20 -1.46
N THR A 11 -9.92 7.52 -1.69
CA THR A 11 -11.07 7.47 -0.77
C THR A 11 -11.25 6.06 -0.22
N TYR A 12 -11.99 5.91 0.87
CA TYR A 12 -12.43 4.60 1.35
C TYR A 12 -13.29 3.91 0.28
N ASP A 13 -13.31 2.59 0.32
CA ASP A 13 -14.04 1.73 -0.63
C ASP A 13 -13.52 1.85 -2.08
N ASN A 14 -12.28 2.33 -2.28
CA ASN A 14 -11.76 2.63 -3.62
C ASN A 14 -10.26 2.31 -3.77
N LEU A 15 -9.79 2.39 -5.02
CA LEU A 15 -8.40 2.21 -5.39
C LEU A 15 -7.77 3.56 -5.74
N LEU A 16 -6.50 3.73 -5.37
CA LEU A 16 -5.62 4.78 -5.85
C LEU A 16 -4.42 4.13 -6.55
N CYS A 17 -4.19 4.46 -7.82
CA CYS A 17 -3.06 3.92 -8.55
C CYS A 17 -1.93 4.95 -8.65
N ILE A 18 -0.73 4.54 -8.24
CA ILE A 18 0.52 5.30 -8.38
C ILE A 18 1.34 4.64 -9.47
N THR A 19 1.66 5.39 -10.52
CA THR A 19 2.42 4.90 -11.65
C THR A 19 3.69 5.72 -11.87
N GLY A 20 4.69 5.10 -12.47
CA GLY A 20 5.93 5.80 -12.83
C GLY A 20 7.05 4.84 -13.21
N GLY A 21 8.06 5.35 -13.92
CA GLY A 21 9.26 4.60 -14.29
C GLY A 21 10.11 4.20 -13.07
N GLU A 22 11.12 3.39 -13.34
CA GLU A 22 12.11 3.04 -12.34
C GLU A 22 12.88 4.30 -11.88
N GLY A 23 13.19 4.39 -10.59
CA GLY A 23 13.94 5.54 -10.03
C GLY A 23 13.14 6.85 -9.88
N THR A 24 11.85 6.90 -10.21
CA THR A 24 11.02 8.13 -10.12
C THR A 24 10.59 8.50 -8.70
N GLY A 25 10.96 7.72 -7.69
CA GLY A 25 10.67 8.05 -6.29
C GLY A 25 9.36 7.48 -5.74
N LYS A 26 8.70 6.54 -6.44
CA LYS A 26 7.44 5.91 -5.98
C LYS A 26 7.54 5.36 -4.54
N SER A 27 8.60 4.64 -4.21
CA SER A 27 8.79 4.09 -2.85
C SER A 27 8.95 5.19 -1.79
N ASN A 28 9.54 6.34 -2.13
CA ASN A 28 9.61 7.46 -1.22
C ASN A 28 8.24 8.11 -1.01
N PHE A 29 7.44 8.18 -2.08
CA PHE A 29 6.07 8.67 -2.02
C PHE A 29 5.18 7.74 -1.16
N VAL A 30 5.23 6.43 -1.40
CA VAL A 30 4.53 5.43 -0.57
C VAL A 30 4.95 5.54 0.90
N SER A 31 6.25 5.65 1.17
CA SER A 31 6.78 5.87 2.52
C SER A 31 6.22 7.14 3.18
N ALA A 32 6.06 8.23 2.41
CA ALA A 32 5.50 9.48 2.92
C ALA A 32 4.01 9.35 3.26
N LEU A 33 3.22 8.67 2.40
CA LEU A 33 1.79 8.43 2.66
C LEU A 33 1.60 7.53 3.88
N ILE A 34 2.35 6.43 3.99
CA ILE A 34 2.31 5.55 5.16
C ILE A 34 2.70 6.34 6.42
N ALA A 35 3.78 7.10 6.38
CA ALA A 35 4.21 7.92 7.51
C ALA A 35 3.13 8.90 7.97
N GLY A 36 2.45 9.58 7.05
CA GLY A 36 1.33 10.47 7.37
C GLY A 36 0.15 9.73 8.02
N THR A 37 -0.09 8.48 7.62
CA THR A 37 -1.12 7.63 8.22
C THR A 37 -0.78 7.18 9.64
N LEU A 38 0.52 6.91 9.91
CA LEU A 38 0.99 6.43 11.22
C LEU A 38 1.25 7.56 12.21
N ALA A 39 1.35 8.80 11.73
CA ALA A 39 1.61 9.96 12.57
C ALA A 39 0.36 10.39 13.36
N ASP A 40 0.59 10.97 14.52
CA ASP A 40 -0.45 11.72 15.24
C ASP A 40 -0.44 13.21 14.82
N ASP A 41 -1.45 13.97 15.27
CA ASP A 41 -1.63 15.39 14.92
C ASP A 41 -0.51 16.30 15.43
N THR A 42 0.29 15.81 16.36
CA THR A 42 1.38 16.60 16.99
C THR A 42 2.65 16.57 16.17
N GLN A 43 2.72 15.68 15.19
CA GLN A 43 3.91 15.44 14.37
C GLN A 43 3.80 16.16 13.03
N ASN A 44 4.73 17.05 12.74
CA ASN A 44 4.85 17.68 11.43
C ASN A 44 5.60 16.74 10.48
N ILE A 45 4.85 15.86 9.82
CA ILE A 45 5.40 14.87 8.90
C ILE A 45 5.43 15.44 7.48
N ASP A 46 6.58 15.36 6.82
CA ASP A 46 6.70 15.64 5.40
C ASP A 46 6.04 14.53 4.57
N THR A 47 4.83 14.80 4.13
CA THR A 47 4.01 13.94 3.24
C THR A 47 4.17 14.30 1.76
N LEU A 48 5.22 15.04 1.41
CA LEU A 48 5.51 15.52 0.04
C LEU A 48 4.38 16.39 -0.54
N GLY A 49 3.70 17.14 0.33
CA GLY A 49 2.60 18.04 -0.06
C GLY A 49 1.24 17.38 -0.18
N PHE A 50 1.11 16.11 0.22
CA PHE A 50 -0.18 15.41 0.28
C PHE A 50 -0.78 15.50 1.68
N GLU A 51 -2.10 15.60 1.72
CA GLU A 51 -2.88 15.51 2.94
C GLU A 51 -3.26 14.04 3.14
N VAL A 52 -2.89 13.47 4.29
CA VAL A 52 -3.19 12.07 4.63
C VAL A 52 -4.02 12.04 5.89
N SER A 53 -5.13 11.30 5.87
CA SER A 53 -5.98 11.17 7.05
C SER A 53 -5.27 10.38 8.14
N PRO A 54 -5.14 10.93 9.36
CA PRO A 54 -4.54 10.23 10.50
C PRO A 54 -5.36 9.01 10.91
N ASN A 55 -4.68 8.01 11.46
CA ASN A 55 -5.29 6.77 11.93
C ASN A 55 -5.58 6.82 13.45
N TYR A 56 -6.53 7.62 13.85
CA TYR A 56 -6.87 7.80 15.28
C TYR A 56 -7.43 6.57 16.01
N SER A 57 -7.79 5.53 15.27
CA SER A 57 -8.44 4.35 15.83
C SER A 57 -7.55 3.11 15.82
N ASP A 58 -6.26 3.27 15.52
CA ASP A 58 -5.27 2.18 15.43
C ASP A 58 -5.73 1.01 14.53
N LYS A 59 -6.52 1.33 13.49
CA LYS A 59 -6.92 0.37 12.48
C LYS A 59 -5.70 -0.11 11.72
N ALA A 60 -5.76 -1.33 11.18
CA ALA A 60 -4.63 -1.90 10.46
C ALA A 60 -4.16 -1.03 9.29
N VAL A 61 -2.86 -0.88 9.14
CA VAL A 61 -2.17 -0.37 7.95
C VAL A 61 -1.35 -1.51 7.40
N LEU A 62 -1.67 -1.95 6.17
CA LEU A 62 -1.08 -3.14 5.57
C LEU A 62 -0.25 -2.75 4.35
N HIS A 63 1.00 -3.22 4.29
CA HIS A 63 1.90 -2.96 3.17
C HIS A 63 2.44 -4.28 2.62
N TYR A 64 2.08 -4.59 1.39
CA TYR A 64 2.50 -5.77 0.65
C TYR A 64 3.51 -5.39 -0.41
N ASP A 65 4.67 -6.05 -0.42
CA ASP A 65 5.74 -5.85 -1.40
C ASP A 65 6.01 -7.16 -2.16
N THR A 66 5.84 -7.11 -3.48
CA THR A 66 6.01 -8.26 -4.36
C THR A 66 7.28 -8.22 -5.20
N GLU A 67 7.99 -7.07 -5.23
CA GLU A 67 9.10 -6.85 -6.18
C GLU A 67 10.47 -6.77 -5.51
N GLN A 68 10.55 -6.16 -4.32
CA GLN A 68 11.82 -5.80 -3.72
C GLN A 68 12.44 -6.98 -2.97
N SER A 69 13.77 -6.92 -2.74
CA SER A 69 14.41 -7.83 -1.80
C SER A 69 13.98 -7.53 -0.36
N GLU A 70 14.04 -8.53 0.50
CA GLU A 70 13.76 -8.38 1.94
C GLU A 70 14.58 -7.24 2.57
N PHE A 71 15.87 -7.13 2.19
CA PHE A 71 16.73 -6.03 2.65
C PHE A 71 16.21 -4.65 2.23
N GLN A 72 15.74 -4.51 0.99
CA GLN A 72 15.22 -3.24 0.50
C GLN A 72 13.89 -2.88 1.15
N LEU A 73 13.01 -3.85 1.36
CA LEU A 73 11.77 -3.67 2.09
C LEU A 73 12.04 -3.20 3.53
N PHE A 74 12.97 -3.87 4.24
CA PHE A 74 13.40 -3.47 5.58
C PHE A 74 13.97 -2.05 5.62
N LYS A 75 14.78 -1.69 4.62
CA LYS A 75 15.34 -0.33 4.49
C LYS A 75 14.25 0.72 4.28
N ASN A 76 13.23 0.42 3.47
CA ASN A 76 12.09 1.31 3.23
C ASN A 76 11.22 1.45 4.48
N LEU A 77 10.94 0.35 5.17
CA LEU A 77 10.26 0.35 6.47
C LEU A 77 11.02 1.24 7.48
N SER A 78 12.32 1.03 7.61
CA SER A 78 13.16 1.82 8.52
C SER A 78 13.12 3.32 8.21
N LYS A 79 13.10 3.69 6.92
CA LYS A 79 12.94 5.09 6.50
C LYS A 79 11.58 5.66 6.88
N THR A 80 10.52 4.87 6.69
CA THR A 80 9.15 5.27 7.07
C THR A 80 9.06 5.54 8.56
N ILE A 81 9.55 4.61 9.39
CA ILE A 81 9.55 4.75 10.85
C ILE A 81 10.41 5.92 11.32
N LYS A 82 11.59 6.11 10.71
CA LYS A 82 12.46 7.26 10.99
C LYS A 82 11.80 8.59 10.62
N ARG A 83 11.01 8.65 9.53
CA ARG A 83 10.27 9.86 9.09
C ARG A 83 9.28 10.33 10.15
N ILE A 84 8.65 9.41 10.87
CA ILE A 84 7.73 9.70 11.98
C ILE A 84 8.44 9.90 13.32
N GLY A 85 9.73 9.60 13.43
CA GLY A 85 10.48 9.72 14.68
C GLY A 85 10.16 8.63 15.70
N LEU A 86 9.53 7.52 15.29
CA LEU A 86 9.23 6.41 16.19
C LEU A 86 10.44 5.47 16.35
N PRO A 87 10.61 4.83 17.52
CA PRO A 87 11.67 3.86 17.75
C PRO A 87 11.39 2.49 17.07
N ALA A 88 10.13 2.17 16.82
CA ALA A 88 9.67 0.92 16.22
C ALA A 88 8.35 1.14 15.48
N PRO A 89 7.96 0.23 14.55
CA PRO A 89 6.63 0.25 13.94
C PRO A 89 5.54 0.10 15.01
N PRO A 90 4.43 0.85 14.91
CA PRO A 90 3.28 0.64 15.79
C PRO A 90 2.63 -0.73 15.52
N ASP A 91 1.96 -1.29 16.52
CA ASP A 91 1.37 -2.65 16.47
C ASP A 91 0.32 -2.84 15.37
N PHE A 92 -0.27 -1.77 14.88
CA PHE A 92 -1.26 -1.81 13.79
C PHE A 92 -0.64 -1.66 12.39
N TYR A 93 0.69 -1.48 12.25
CA TYR A 93 1.37 -1.41 10.97
C TYR A 93 2.08 -2.73 10.65
N HIS A 94 1.64 -3.40 9.58
CA HIS A 94 2.13 -4.70 9.16
C HIS A 94 2.68 -4.64 7.73
N THR A 95 3.88 -5.20 7.53
CA THR A 95 4.53 -5.31 6.23
C THR A 95 4.73 -6.78 5.86
N PHE A 96 4.51 -7.09 4.58
CA PHE A 96 4.57 -8.45 4.06
C PHE A 96 5.53 -8.53 2.89
N TYR A 97 6.53 -9.39 3.02
CA TYR A 97 7.47 -9.70 1.96
C TYR A 97 6.94 -10.87 1.13
N LEU A 98 6.38 -10.57 -0.04
CA LEU A 98 5.70 -11.53 -0.90
C LEU A 98 6.52 -11.97 -2.12
N ALA A 99 7.68 -11.35 -2.37
CA ALA A 99 8.48 -11.62 -3.56
C ALA A 99 8.79 -13.11 -3.80
N PRO A 100 9.13 -13.94 -2.79
CA PRO A 100 9.42 -15.36 -3.01
C PRO A 100 8.18 -16.24 -3.22
N MET A 101 6.98 -15.71 -3.01
CA MET A 101 5.73 -16.47 -3.12
C MET A 101 5.25 -16.59 -4.57
N SER A 102 4.58 -17.68 -4.90
CA SER A 102 3.83 -17.80 -6.15
C SER A 102 2.64 -16.81 -6.19
N ARG A 103 2.14 -16.50 -7.38
CA ARG A 103 0.98 -15.59 -7.54
C ARG A 103 -0.24 -16.02 -6.72
N LYS A 104 -0.54 -17.31 -6.70
CA LYS A 104 -1.67 -17.83 -5.92
C LYS A 104 -1.46 -17.64 -4.42
N GLU A 105 -0.25 -17.90 -3.95
CA GLU A 105 0.10 -17.70 -2.54
C GLU A 105 0.05 -16.21 -2.15
N ARG A 106 0.52 -15.30 -3.03
CA ARG A 106 0.42 -13.84 -2.81
C ARG A 106 -1.03 -13.39 -2.64
N ILE A 107 -1.92 -13.81 -3.57
CA ILE A 107 -3.34 -13.44 -3.51
C ILE A 107 -4.00 -14.02 -2.25
N SER A 108 -3.73 -15.28 -1.90
CA SER A 108 -4.23 -15.89 -0.67
C SER A 108 -3.73 -15.13 0.56
N MET A 109 -2.43 -14.84 0.64
CA MET A 109 -1.84 -14.10 1.75
C MET A 109 -2.47 -12.71 1.93
N ILE A 110 -2.72 -11.98 0.83
CA ILE A 110 -3.39 -10.69 0.88
C ILE A 110 -4.79 -10.83 1.46
N ARG A 111 -5.60 -11.77 0.94
CA ARG A 111 -6.97 -12.00 1.43
C ARG A 111 -6.99 -12.39 2.91
N ASP A 112 -6.22 -13.39 3.26
CA ASP A 112 -6.21 -13.98 4.60
C ASP A 112 -5.70 -12.99 5.65
N SER A 113 -4.66 -12.22 5.31
CA SER A 113 -4.14 -11.19 6.22
C SER A 113 -5.05 -9.98 6.31
N MET A 114 -5.72 -9.55 5.24
CA MET A 114 -6.71 -8.48 5.32
C MET A 114 -7.86 -8.87 6.26
N ASP A 115 -8.37 -10.11 6.14
CA ASP A 115 -9.42 -10.61 7.04
C ASP A 115 -8.94 -10.67 8.50
N LEU A 116 -7.77 -11.26 8.73
CA LEU A 116 -7.18 -11.39 10.07
C LEU A 116 -7.02 -10.03 10.75
N TYR A 117 -6.40 -9.08 10.07
CA TYR A 117 -6.07 -7.78 10.66
C TYR A 117 -7.26 -6.83 10.73
N TYR A 118 -8.24 -6.98 9.85
CA TYR A 118 -9.53 -6.31 9.98
C TYR A 118 -10.19 -6.64 11.32
N HIS A 119 -10.25 -7.93 11.67
CA HIS A 119 -10.84 -8.36 12.93
C HIS A 119 -9.97 -8.01 14.14
N ARG A 120 -8.66 -8.13 14.00
CA ARG A 120 -7.71 -7.86 15.08
C ARG A 120 -7.68 -6.39 15.51
N HIS A 121 -7.77 -5.46 14.54
CA HIS A 121 -7.67 -4.02 14.77
C HIS A 121 -9.00 -3.27 14.60
N GLY A 122 -10.11 -3.98 14.47
CA GLY A 122 -11.43 -3.37 14.31
C GLY A 122 -11.60 -2.59 12.99
N GLY A 123 -10.81 -2.92 11.97
CA GLY A 123 -10.85 -2.32 10.63
C GLY A 123 -9.49 -2.17 9.99
N ILE A 124 -9.49 -1.75 8.72
CA ILE A 124 -8.29 -1.43 7.96
C ILE A 124 -8.36 0.04 7.54
N HIS A 125 -7.33 0.81 7.87
CA HIS A 125 -7.25 2.23 7.51
C HIS A 125 -6.70 2.43 6.10
N LEU A 126 -5.62 1.72 5.76
CA LEU A 126 -4.93 1.84 4.48
C LEU A 126 -4.30 0.50 4.09
N VAL A 127 -4.34 0.20 2.80
CA VAL A 127 -3.59 -0.90 2.20
C VAL A 127 -2.68 -0.36 1.11
N VAL A 128 -1.46 -0.84 1.04
CA VAL A 128 -0.52 -0.59 -0.07
C VAL A 128 -0.15 -1.92 -0.71
N LEU A 129 -0.36 -2.03 -2.02
CA LEU A 129 0.09 -3.13 -2.87
C LEU A 129 1.23 -2.61 -3.77
N ASP A 130 2.47 -2.77 -3.34
CA ASP A 130 3.65 -2.38 -4.12
C ASP A 130 4.02 -3.53 -5.06
N GLY A 131 3.69 -3.35 -6.37
CA GLY A 131 3.86 -4.34 -7.41
C GLY A 131 2.60 -5.13 -7.75
N ILE A 132 1.43 -4.48 -7.89
CA ILE A 132 0.17 -5.16 -8.25
C ILE A 132 0.28 -5.99 -9.54
N ALA A 133 1.12 -5.60 -10.50
CA ALA A 133 1.32 -6.35 -11.74
C ALA A 133 1.91 -7.75 -11.52
N ASP A 134 2.59 -7.99 -10.42
CA ASP A 134 3.15 -9.31 -10.08
C ASP A 134 2.11 -10.32 -9.56
N LEU A 135 0.86 -9.88 -9.41
CA LEU A 135 -0.26 -10.76 -9.06
C LEU A 135 -0.85 -11.47 -10.29
N ILE A 136 -0.46 -11.08 -11.50
CA ILE A 136 -0.90 -11.67 -12.78
C ILE A 136 0.29 -12.21 -13.57
N ARG A 137 0.03 -13.05 -14.58
CA ARG A 137 1.09 -13.63 -15.42
C ARG A 137 1.70 -12.63 -16.38
N SER A 138 0.87 -11.75 -16.92
CA SER A 138 1.29 -10.74 -17.88
C SER A 138 0.36 -9.54 -17.80
N ALA A 139 0.93 -8.35 -17.74
CA ALA A 139 0.16 -7.10 -17.81
C ALA A 139 -0.54 -6.90 -19.18
N ASN A 140 -0.16 -7.71 -20.20
CA ASN A 140 -0.82 -7.74 -21.51
C ASN A 140 -2.00 -8.74 -21.56
N ASP A 141 -2.23 -9.53 -20.52
CA ASP A 141 -3.41 -10.37 -20.40
C ASP A 141 -4.56 -9.54 -19.83
N GLU A 142 -5.44 -9.08 -20.72
CA GLU A 142 -6.57 -8.23 -20.37
C GLU A 142 -7.51 -8.91 -19.37
N ALA A 143 -7.79 -10.20 -19.56
CA ALA A 143 -8.71 -10.94 -18.70
C ALA A 143 -8.16 -11.10 -17.28
N GLU A 144 -6.87 -11.43 -17.12
CA GLU A 144 -6.23 -11.51 -15.82
C GLU A 144 -6.12 -10.11 -15.16
N SER A 145 -5.83 -9.08 -15.95
CA SER A 145 -5.74 -7.69 -15.46
C SER A 145 -7.08 -7.20 -14.94
N ILE A 146 -8.17 -7.44 -15.65
CA ILE A 146 -9.52 -7.10 -15.19
C ILE A 146 -9.84 -7.89 -13.92
N ALA A 147 -9.60 -9.20 -13.90
CA ALA A 147 -9.92 -10.04 -12.75
C ALA A 147 -9.19 -9.61 -11.46
N ILE A 148 -7.91 -9.21 -11.54
CA ILE A 148 -7.19 -8.74 -10.35
C ILE A 148 -7.66 -7.37 -9.88
N VAL A 149 -7.97 -6.47 -10.81
CA VAL A 149 -8.52 -5.15 -10.46
C VAL A 149 -9.89 -5.30 -9.78
N ASP A 150 -10.77 -6.13 -10.33
CA ASP A 150 -12.08 -6.42 -9.75
C ASP A 150 -11.94 -7.02 -8.34
N GLU A 151 -11.00 -7.95 -8.16
CA GLU A 151 -10.76 -8.55 -6.85
C GLU A 151 -10.25 -7.54 -5.83
N VAL A 152 -9.27 -6.72 -6.20
CA VAL A 152 -8.72 -5.69 -5.29
C VAL A 152 -9.77 -4.63 -4.97
N TYR A 153 -10.58 -4.23 -5.96
CA TYR A 153 -11.70 -3.32 -5.75
C TYR A 153 -12.76 -3.92 -4.82
N ARG A 154 -13.08 -5.22 -4.99
CA ARG A 154 -13.99 -5.96 -4.10
C ARG A 154 -13.47 -5.97 -2.66
N LEU A 155 -12.16 -6.20 -2.45
CA LEU A 155 -11.54 -6.17 -1.12
C LEU A 155 -11.61 -4.77 -0.49
N ALA A 156 -11.37 -3.71 -1.28
CA ALA A 156 -11.51 -2.32 -0.81
C ALA A 156 -12.93 -2.06 -0.27
N GLY A 157 -13.95 -2.53 -0.99
CA GLY A 157 -15.35 -2.39 -0.59
C GLY A 157 -15.73 -3.22 0.64
N ILE A 158 -15.28 -4.49 0.72
CA ILE A 158 -15.57 -5.37 1.86
C ILE A 158 -14.99 -4.78 3.15
N TYR A 159 -13.73 -4.36 3.11
CA TYR A 159 -13.02 -3.87 4.30
C TYR A 159 -13.12 -2.36 4.50
N LYS A 160 -13.85 -1.66 3.64
CA LYS A 160 -14.07 -0.20 3.70
C LYS A 160 -12.76 0.57 3.85
N THR A 161 -11.80 0.24 3.00
CA THR A 161 -10.45 0.80 3.04
C THR A 161 -10.05 1.40 1.68
N CYS A 162 -9.05 2.27 1.69
CA CYS A 162 -8.36 2.69 0.47
C CYS A 162 -7.24 1.70 0.17
N ILE A 163 -7.17 1.18 -1.05
CA ILE A 163 -6.05 0.36 -1.50
C ILE A 163 -5.22 1.15 -2.51
N ILE A 164 -3.97 1.43 -2.15
CA ILE A 164 -3.00 2.09 -3.03
C ILE A 164 -2.25 1.01 -3.81
N CYS A 165 -2.43 0.99 -5.13
CA CYS A 165 -1.76 0.08 -6.04
C CYS A 165 -0.57 0.80 -6.69
N VAL A 166 0.62 0.21 -6.61
CA VAL A 166 1.82 0.74 -7.28
C VAL A 166 2.09 -0.06 -8.54
N LEU A 167 2.25 0.65 -9.66
CA LEU A 167 2.59 0.10 -10.97
C LEU A 167 3.93 0.67 -11.46
N HIS A 168 4.77 -0.22 -11.97
CA HIS A 168 6.05 0.15 -12.55
C HIS A 168 5.96 0.15 -14.08
N PHE A 169 6.28 1.30 -14.69
CA PHE A 169 6.44 1.38 -16.14
C PHE A 169 7.85 0.99 -16.55
N VAL A 170 7.96 0.20 -17.59
CA VAL A 170 9.20 -0.05 -18.33
C VAL A 170 9.13 0.71 -19.66
N PRO A 171 10.27 1.04 -20.31
CA PRO A 171 10.28 1.85 -21.55
C PRO A 171 9.36 1.37 -22.68
N ASN A 172 8.96 0.10 -22.66
CA ASN A 172 8.12 -0.54 -23.69
C ASN A 172 6.76 -1.04 -23.16
N GLY A 173 6.27 -0.50 -22.04
CA GLY A 173 4.97 -0.89 -21.49
C GLY A 173 4.91 -0.94 -19.95
N ILE A 174 3.95 -1.68 -19.43
CA ILE A 174 3.81 -1.99 -17.99
C ILE A 174 4.56 -3.30 -17.73
N LYS A 175 5.34 -3.34 -16.66
CA LYS A 175 5.98 -4.57 -16.19
C LYS A 175 5.02 -5.34 -15.31
#